data_2a61a02708e67be5e20c7f9d50925df9
#
_entry.id   2a61a02708e67be5e20c7f9d50925df9
#
_cell.length_a   1.000
_cell.length_b   1.000
_cell.length_c   1.000
_cell.angle_alpha   90.00
_cell.angle_beta   90.00
_cell.angle_gamma   90.00
#
_symmetry.space_group_name_H-M   'P 1'
#
loop_
_entity.id
_entity.type
_entity.pdbx_description
1 polymer ?
#
loop_
_entity_poly.entity_id
_entity_poly.type
_entity_poly.pdbx_seq_one_letter_code
_entity_poly.pdbx_strand_id
1 'polypeptide(L)'
;IEKKINKKTKAILVADIFGQSSDILKILKIAKKHNLKVITDSAQAPGSKFGKKYTGTIADIGGFSLNYHKHIHTGEGGIILTNNDKLARRMRLIRNHAEVTIEKNENLSNMLGHNFRLGEIEASMGIEQLKKLKNILKDKISQANLLTNYLSKLPGIITPVVRKNCSHVYYVYAIKLNFEIIKFKREFILEKLVSEGVQGLSGGYTNLSDLNFFKKKIAYGKKSFPWSLNKKNYEYLSRDLKVCEELDKKSLISFEMCLFDLKHKDIRNIFKAFKKVWSDLKII
;
A
#
# COMPACT_ATOMS: atom_id res chain seq x y z
N ILE A 1 -14.04 1.08 -12.22
CA ILE A 1 -12.91 1.19 -13.15
C ILE A 1 -13.42 1.49 -14.55
N GLU A 2 -14.29 0.66 -15.16
CA GLU A 2 -14.72 0.80 -16.58
C GLU A 2 -15.25 2.20 -16.92
N LYS A 3 -16.06 2.81 -16.06
CA LYS A 3 -16.62 4.17 -16.25
C LYS A 3 -15.56 5.28 -16.42
N LYS A 4 -14.30 5.00 -16.06
CA LYS A 4 -13.19 5.97 -16.18
C LYS A 4 -12.27 5.69 -17.36
N ILE A 5 -12.46 4.57 -18.06
CA ILE A 5 -11.68 4.20 -19.25
C ILE A 5 -12.08 5.08 -20.43
N ASN A 6 -11.09 5.57 -21.15
CA ASN A 6 -11.27 6.34 -22.38
C ASN A 6 -10.14 6.04 -23.40
N LYS A 7 -10.19 6.65 -24.58
CA LYS A 7 -9.20 6.43 -25.67
C LYS A 7 -7.74 6.71 -25.28
N LYS A 8 -7.51 7.48 -24.21
CA LYS A 8 -6.16 7.80 -23.72
C LYS A 8 -5.67 6.82 -22.65
N THR A 9 -6.55 6.00 -22.09
CA THR A 9 -6.18 5.01 -21.06
C THR A 9 -5.28 3.94 -21.69
N LYS A 10 -4.14 3.67 -21.05
CA LYS A 10 -3.13 2.70 -21.49
C LYS A 10 -2.94 1.55 -20.51
N ALA A 11 -3.12 1.81 -19.23
CA ALA A 11 -2.93 0.82 -18.19
C ALA A 11 -3.81 1.10 -16.98
N ILE A 12 -3.99 0.07 -16.16
CA ILE A 12 -4.59 0.16 -14.82
C ILE A 12 -3.46 -0.08 -13.82
N LEU A 13 -3.17 0.92 -12.99
CA LEU A 13 -2.29 0.78 -11.83
C LEU A 13 -3.16 0.54 -10.60
N VAL A 14 -2.92 -0.56 -9.89
CA VAL A 14 -3.68 -0.91 -8.69
C VAL A 14 -2.75 -1.24 -7.54
N ALA A 15 -3.06 -0.71 -6.35
CA ALA A 15 -2.32 -1.02 -5.15
C ALA A 15 -2.92 -2.23 -4.42
N ASP A 16 -2.04 -3.14 -3.96
CA ASP A 16 -2.36 -4.23 -3.05
C ASP A 16 -2.21 -3.70 -1.61
N ILE A 17 -3.11 -2.76 -1.26
CA ILE A 17 -2.99 -1.91 -0.09
C ILE A 17 -3.05 -2.71 1.21
N PHE A 18 -2.30 -2.27 2.22
CA PHE A 18 -2.22 -2.81 3.58
C PHE A 18 -1.77 -4.28 3.69
N GLY A 19 -1.44 -4.93 2.57
CA GLY A 19 -0.92 -6.29 2.57
C GLY A 19 -1.92 -7.36 2.08
N GLN A 20 -2.98 -6.96 1.41
CA GLN A 20 -3.92 -7.88 0.76
C GLN A 20 -4.01 -7.59 -0.74
N SER A 21 -4.05 -8.65 -1.56
CA SER A 21 -4.24 -8.52 -3.01
C SER A 21 -5.48 -7.67 -3.34
N SER A 22 -5.39 -6.82 -4.34
CA SER A 22 -6.54 -6.25 -5.03
C SER A 22 -7.44 -7.35 -5.62
N ASP A 23 -8.65 -7.02 -6.10
CA ASP A 23 -9.51 -7.99 -6.82
C ASP A 23 -8.97 -8.22 -8.24
N ILE A 24 -7.76 -8.79 -8.29
CA ILE A 24 -6.92 -8.80 -9.47
C ILE A 24 -7.58 -9.51 -10.65
N LEU A 25 -8.36 -10.57 -10.42
CA LEU A 25 -8.99 -11.30 -11.54
C LEU A 25 -10.08 -10.47 -12.22
N LYS A 26 -10.87 -9.72 -11.45
CA LYS A 26 -11.86 -8.79 -12.04
C LYS A 26 -11.19 -7.65 -12.77
N ILE A 27 -10.08 -7.12 -12.22
CA ILE A 27 -9.31 -6.05 -12.86
C ILE A 27 -8.71 -6.54 -14.18
N LEU A 28 -8.11 -7.73 -14.20
CA LEU A 28 -7.58 -8.34 -15.43
C LEU A 28 -8.67 -8.59 -16.49
N LYS A 29 -9.88 -8.99 -16.07
CA LYS A 29 -11.02 -9.15 -16.98
C LYS A 29 -11.38 -7.82 -17.65
N ILE A 30 -11.44 -6.74 -16.87
CA ILE A 30 -11.70 -5.39 -17.41
C ILE A 30 -10.56 -4.96 -18.33
N ALA A 31 -9.32 -5.12 -17.91
CA ALA A 31 -8.15 -4.73 -18.70
C ALA A 31 -8.11 -5.47 -20.05
N LYS A 32 -8.37 -6.78 -20.05
CA LYS A 32 -8.45 -7.58 -21.29
C LYS A 32 -9.53 -7.09 -22.23
N LYS A 33 -10.73 -6.77 -21.71
CA LYS A 33 -11.85 -6.24 -22.50
C LYS A 33 -11.51 -4.94 -23.22
N HIS A 34 -10.67 -4.10 -22.59
CA HIS A 34 -10.29 -2.77 -23.09
C HIS A 34 -8.86 -2.71 -23.66
N ASN A 35 -8.21 -3.86 -23.85
CA ASN A 35 -6.82 -3.97 -24.33
C ASN A 35 -5.84 -3.10 -23.50
N LEU A 36 -5.97 -3.14 -22.19
CA LEU A 36 -5.13 -2.39 -21.24
C LEU A 36 -4.11 -3.30 -20.56
N LYS A 37 -3.00 -2.72 -20.12
CA LYS A 37 -2.03 -3.36 -19.26
C LYS A 37 -2.41 -3.19 -17.79
N VAL A 38 -1.99 -4.14 -16.93
CA VAL A 38 -2.20 -4.04 -15.49
C VAL A 38 -0.84 -4.02 -14.78
N ILE A 39 -0.68 -3.04 -13.92
CA ILE A 39 0.48 -2.90 -13.04
C ILE A 39 -0.03 -2.99 -11.61
N THR A 40 0.59 -3.85 -10.80
CA THR A 40 0.29 -3.93 -9.37
C THR A 40 1.39 -3.28 -8.55
N ASP A 41 1.01 -2.32 -7.72
CA ASP A 41 1.84 -1.85 -6.63
C ASP A 41 1.63 -2.77 -5.42
N SER A 42 2.50 -3.76 -5.30
CA SER A 42 2.48 -4.76 -4.23
C SER A 42 3.48 -4.43 -3.11
N ALA A 43 3.89 -3.15 -3.01
CA ALA A 43 4.88 -2.65 -2.03
C ALA A 43 4.52 -2.97 -0.57
N GLN A 44 3.25 -3.21 -0.27
CA GLN A 44 2.76 -3.55 1.06
C GLN A 44 2.35 -5.02 1.21
N ALA A 45 2.49 -5.81 0.15
CA ALA A 45 1.94 -7.17 0.09
C ALA A 45 2.98 -8.27 -0.25
N PRO A 46 4.25 -8.19 0.20
CA PRO A 46 5.21 -9.25 -0.07
C PRO A 46 4.75 -10.57 0.56
N GLY A 47 4.66 -11.61 -0.27
CA GLY A 47 4.25 -12.95 0.16
C GLY A 47 2.74 -13.14 0.34
N SER A 48 1.90 -12.14 0.17
CA SER A 48 0.45 -12.34 0.12
C SER A 48 0.06 -13.10 -1.16
N LYS A 49 -1.13 -13.71 -1.14
CA LYS A 49 -1.62 -14.55 -2.24
C LYS A 49 -3.04 -14.21 -2.66
N PHE A 50 -3.32 -14.42 -3.93
CA PHE A 50 -4.64 -14.59 -4.48
C PHE A 50 -4.76 -16.02 -5.03
N GLY A 51 -5.58 -16.86 -4.41
CA GLY A 51 -5.57 -18.31 -4.65
C GLY A 51 -4.21 -18.91 -4.33
N LYS A 52 -3.62 -19.60 -5.30
CA LYS A 52 -2.29 -20.22 -5.18
C LYS A 52 -1.14 -19.30 -5.64
N LYS A 53 -1.43 -18.16 -6.28
CA LYS A 53 -0.43 -17.27 -6.87
C LYS A 53 -0.06 -16.14 -5.91
N TYR A 54 1.20 -15.76 -5.89
CA TYR A 54 1.66 -14.60 -5.14
C TYR A 54 1.15 -13.31 -5.75
N THR A 55 0.63 -12.43 -4.91
CA THR A 55 0.29 -11.04 -5.26
C THR A 55 1.53 -10.35 -5.84
N GLY A 56 1.35 -9.53 -6.86
CA GLY A 56 2.48 -8.89 -7.57
C GLY A 56 3.07 -9.74 -8.71
N THR A 57 2.68 -11.04 -8.85
CA THR A 57 3.15 -11.90 -9.94
C THR A 57 2.05 -12.26 -10.96
N ILE A 58 0.85 -11.71 -10.79
CA ILE A 58 -0.34 -12.11 -11.54
C ILE A 58 -0.60 -11.19 -12.73
N ALA A 59 -0.26 -9.91 -12.59
CA ALA A 59 -0.44 -8.87 -13.61
C ALA A 59 0.71 -8.82 -14.63
N ASP A 60 0.67 -7.88 -15.59
CA ASP A 60 1.75 -7.68 -16.57
C ASP A 60 3.06 -7.24 -15.86
N ILE A 61 2.97 -6.40 -14.83
CA ILE A 61 4.09 -5.94 -14.01
C ILE A 61 3.64 -5.90 -12.54
N GLY A 62 4.51 -6.31 -11.63
CA GLY A 62 4.34 -6.13 -10.18
C GLY A 62 5.56 -5.49 -9.54
N GLY A 63 5.33 -4.49 -8.68
CA GLY A 63 6.37 -3.80 -7.93
C GLY A 63 6.31 -4.09 -6.44
N PHE A 64 7.48 -4.27 -5.82
CA PHE A 64 7.64 -4.48 -4.38
C PHE A 64 8.62 -3.45 -3.82
N SER A 65 8.40 -3.05 -2.57
CA SER A 65 9.29 -2.16 -1.84
C SER A 65 10.18 -2.95 -0.88
N LEU A 66 11.42 -2.55 -0.77
CA LEU A 66 12.38 -2.98 0.24
C LEU A 66 12.78 -1.84 1.18
N ASN A 67 11.93 -0.81 1.29
CA ASN A 67 12.12 0.27 2.24
C ASN A 67 12.07 -0.25 3.69
N TYR A 68 12.76 0.43 4.63
CA TYR A 68 13.03 -0.04 5.98
C TYR A 68 11.78 -0.44 6.81
N HIS A 69 10.62 0.11 6.54
CA HIS A 69 9.39 -0.20 7.28
C HIS A 69 8.55 -1.33 6.67
N LYS A 70 9.07 -2.05 5.65
CA LYS A 70 8.38 -3.21 5.08
C LYS A 70 8.66 -4.49 5.88
N HIS A 71 7.92 -5.55 5.59
CA HIS A 71 8.09 -6.86 6.22
C HIS A 71 9.52 -7.40 6.11
N ILE A 72 10.13 -7.18 4.97
CA ILE A 72 11.55 -7.40 4.68
C ILE A 72 12.07 -6.14 4.01
N HIS A 73 13.32 -5.81 4.27
CA HIS A 73 13.89 -4.55 3.77
C HIS A 73 15.41 -4.63 3.59
N THR A 74 15.93 -3.68 2.84
CA THR A 74 17.36 -3.48 2.62
C THR A 74 17.80 -2.05 2.98
N GLY A 75 17.06 -1.39 3.91
CA GLY A 75 17.12 0.05 4.13
C GLY A 75 16.24 0.74 3.10
N GLU A 76 16.72 0.89 1.90
CA GLU A 76 15.98 1.34 0.72
C GLU A 76 16.13 0.32 -0.41
N GLY A 77 15.15 0.27 -1.31
CA GLY A 77 15.20 -0.59 -2.48
C GLY A 77 13.82 -0.94 -3.03
N GLY A 78 13.83 -1.64 -4.16
CA GLY A 78 12.63 -2.13 -4.81
C GLY A 78 12.91 -3.25 -5.80
N ILE A 79 11.89 -4.05 -6.04
CA ILE A 79 11.94 -5.17 -7.00
C ILE A 79 10.76 -5.03 -7.94
N ILE A 80 11.01 -5.16 -9.23
CA ILE A 80 9.96 -5.21 -10.25
C ILE A 80 10.00 -6.59 -10.93
N LEU A 81 8.84 -7.21 -11.05
CA LEU A 81 8.66 -8.53 -11.66
C LEU A 81 7.76 -8.44 -12.90
N THR A 82 8.14 -9.19 -13.92
CA THR A 82 7.33 -9.41 -15.12
C THR A 82 7.70 -10.74 -15.77
N ASN A 83 6.74 -11.36 -16.47
CA ASN A 83 6.98 -12.52 -17.33
C ASN A 83 7.15 -12.12 -18.81
N ASN A 84 7.26 -10.83 -19.12
CA ASN A 84 7.43 -10.32 -20.47
C ASN A 84 8.87 -9.84 -20.68
N ASP A 85 9.65 -10.54 -21.52
CA ASP A 85 11.06 -10.26 -21.76
C ASP A 85 11.31 -8.86 -22.33
N LYS A 86 10.41 -8.36 -23.21
CA LYS A 86 10.51 -7.00 -23.77
C LYS A 86 10.37 -5.94 -22.66
N LEU A 87 9.42 -6.16 -21.74
CA LEU A 87 9.26 -5.26 -20.58
C LEU A 87 10.46 -5.38 -19.65
N ALA A 88 10.90 -6.60 -19.33
CA ALA A 88 12.06 -6.83 -18.47
C ALA A 88 13.30 -6.12 -19.01
N ARG A 89 13.59 -6.30 -20.30
CA ARG A 89 14.71 -5.63 -20.96
C ARG A 89 14.59 -4.11 -20.87
N ARG A 90 13.44 -3.55 -21.21
CA ARG A 90 13.21 -2.11 -21.16
C ARG A 90 13.38 -1.54 -19.74
N MET A 91 12.89 -2.24 -18.72
CA MET A 91 13.05 -1.83 -17.32
C MET A 91 14.51 -1.88 -16.86
N ARG A 92 15.29 -2.89 -17.28
CA ARG A 92 16.74 -2.93 -16.99
C ARG A 92 17.48 -1.74 -17.59
N LEU A 93 17.13 -1.34 -18.81
CA LEU A 93 17.71 -0.15 -19.46
C LEU A 93 17.34 1.13 -18.70
N ILE A 94 16.06 1.34 -18.41
CA ILE A 94 15.60 2.51 -17.65
C ILE A 94 16.31 2.59 -16.29
N ARG A 95 16.50 1.44 -15.61
CA ARG A 95 17.17 1.35 -14.32
C ARG A 95 18.65 1.78 -14.40
N ASN A 96 19.31 1.58 -15.54
CA ASN A 96 20.75 1.81 -15.74
C ASN A 96 21.02 2.81 -16.86
N HIS A 97 20.59 4.05 -16.70
CA HIS A 97 20.85 5.18 -17.60
C HIS A 97 20.45 4.97 -19.07
N ALA A 98 19.74 3.91 -19.41
CA ALA A 98 19.53 3.41 -20.77
C ALA A 98 20.83 2.97 -21.49
N GLU A 99 21.87 2.66 -20.73
CA GLU A 99 23.14 2.16 -21.25
C GLU A 99 23.06 0.69 -21.64
N VAL A 100 23.53 0.37 -22.84
CA VAL A 100 23.69 -1.00 -23.33
C VAL A 100 25.13 -1.43 -23.10
N THR A 101 25.38 -2.10 -21.98
CA THR A 101 26.73 -2.58 -21.64
C THR A 101 27.09 -3.92 -22.33
N ILE A 102 26.12 -4.66 -22.85
CA ILE A 102 26.33 -6.04 -23.27
C ILE A 102 26.01 -6.30 -24.75
N GLU A 103 25.15 -5.51 -25.39
CA GLU A 103 24.76 -5.72 -26.79
C GLU A 103 25.25 -4.61 -27.72
N LYS A 104 26.25 -4.91 -28.50
CA LYS A 104 26.91 -3.96 -29.41
C LYS A 104 26.05 -3.44 -30.59
N ASN A 105 24.84 -3.97 -30.80
CA ASN A 105 24.12 -3.79 -32.06
C ASN A 105 22.76 -3.08 -31.98
N GLU A 106 22.35 -2.51 -30.82
CA GLU A 106 21.11 -1.77 -30.76
C GLU A 106 21.35 -0.28 -30.45
N ASN A 107 20.93 0.55 -31.38
CA ASN A 107 20.92 2.01 -31.19
C ASN A 107 19.75 2.40 -30.27
N LEU A 108 19.99 2.41 -28.96
CA LEU A 108 19.02 2.76 -27.92
C LEU A 108 19.10 4.25 -27.51
N SER A 109 19.68 5.06 -28.38
CA SER A 109 19.91 6.51 -28.18
C SER A 109 18.63 7.34 -27.90
N ASN A 110 17.44 6.77 -28.09
CA ASN A 110 16.16 7.46 -27.96
C ASN A 110 15.43 7.19 -26.63
N MET A 111 16.11 6.69 -25.61
CA MET A 111 15.52 6.36 -24.31
C MET A 111 16.22 7.15 -23.20
N LEU A 112 15.41 7.75 -22.30
CA LEU A 112 15.92 8.26 -21.04
C LEU A 112 15.94 7.14 -20.00
N GLY A 113 17.03 7.08 -19.25
CA GLY A 113 17.20 6.17 -18.12
C GLY A 113 17.62 6.92 -16.86
N HIS A 114 17.65 6.21 -15.76
CA HIS A 114 17.94 6.72 -14.43
C HIS A 114 18.98 5.83 -13.74
N ASN A 115 19.57 6.33 -12.67
CA ASN A 115 20.33 5.49 -11.77
C ASN A 115 19.40 4.94 -10.69
N PHE A 116 18.76 3.81 -10.99
CA PHE A 116 17.94 3.05 -10.04
C PHE A 116 18.55 1.68 -9.73
N ARG A 117 19.86 1.60 -9.78
CA ARG A 117 20.59 0.37 -9.44
C ARG A 117 20.47 0.08 -7.95
N LEU A 118 20.14 -1.15 -7.61
CA LEU A 118 20.31 -1.69 -6.26
C LEU A 118 21.78 -2.07 -6.07
N GLY A 119 22.41 -1.64 -4.99
CA GLY A 119 23.79 -2.00 -4.68
C GLY A 119 23.92 -3.46 -4.24
N GLU A 120 25.12 -4.02 -4.35
CA GLU A 120 25.39 -5.42 -3.98
C GLU A 120 25.22 -5.67 -2.47
N ILE A 121 25.47 -4.67 -1.64
CA ILE A 121 25.24 -4.75 -0.19
C ILE A 121 23.76 -4.91 0.09
N GLU A 122 22.94 -4.03 -0.45
CA GLU A 122 21.48 -4.10 -0.31
C GLU A 122 20.91 -5.38 -0.93
N ALA A 123 21.44 -5.82 -2.08
CA ALA A 123 21.02 -7.06 -2.70
C ALA A 123 21.34 -8.28 -1.82
N SER A 124 22.52 -8.32 -1.21
CA SER A 124 22.92 -9.39 -0.28
C SER A 124 22.02 -9.44 0.97
N MET A 125 21.72 -8.28 1.54
CA MET A 125 20.73 -8.16 2.62
C MET A 125 19.36 -8.67 2.20
N GLY A 126 18.92 -8.31 0.99
CA GLY A 126 17.64 -8.74 0.43
C GLY A 126 17.49 -10.24 0.33
N ILE A 127 18.56 -10.95 -0.06
CA ILE A 127 18.60 -12.42 -0.13
C ILE A 127 18.33 -13.02 1.27
N GLU A 128 19.02 -12.52 2.29
CA GLU A 128 18.85 -13.02 3.66
C GLU A 128 17.49 -12.64 4.26
N GLN A 129 17.00 -11.46 3.97
CA GLN A 129 15.66 -11.04 4.38
C GLN A 129 14.56 -11.90 3.74
N LEU A 130 14.71 -12.24 2.44
CA LEU A 130 13.74 -13.09 1.74
C LEU A 130 13.64 -14.49 2.33
N LYS A 131 14.77 -15.08 2.80
CA LYS A 131 14.79 -16.37 3.51
C LYS A 131 13.94 -16.33 4.80
N LYS A 132 13.89 -15.18 5.48
CA LYS A 132 13.14 -14.98 6.74
C LYS A 132 11.65 -14.65 6.50
N LEU A 133 11.26 -14.21 5.30
CA LEU A 133 9.92 -13.69 5.00
C LEU A 133 8.79 -14.59 5.50
N LYS A 134 8.87 -15.91 5.23
CA LYS A 134 7.83 -16.87 5.64
C LYS A 134 7.55 -16.84 7.14
N ASN A 135 8.58 -16.80 7.96
CA ASN A 135 8.46 -16.79 9.42
C ASN A 135 7.93 -15.43 9.91
N ILE A 136 8.45 -14.33 9.38
CA ILE A 136 7.98 -12.98 9.67
C ILE A 136 6.47 -12.86 9.39
N LEU A 137 6.03 -13.33 8.23
CA LEU A 137 4.60 -13.30 7.87
C LEU A 137 3.75 -14.17 8.78
N LYS A 138 4.22 -15.37 9.15
CA LYS A 138 3.52 -16.25 10.08
C LYS A 138 3.23 -15.54 11.41
N ASP A 139 4.23 -14.87 11.96
CA ASP A 139 4.11 -14.17 13.23
C ASP A 139 3.17 -12.96 13.11
N LYS A 140 3.32 -12.14 12.07
CA LYS A 140 2.43 -10.99 11.82
C LYS A 140 0.97 -11.40 11.64
N ILE A 141 0.71 -12.45 10.87
CA ILE A 141 -0.65 -12.98 10.66
C ILE A 141 -1.22 -13.51 11.98
N SER A 142 -0.43 -14.24 12.77
CA SER A 142 -0.86 -14.73 14.09
C SER A 142 -1.24 -13.59 15.03
N GLN A 143 -0.40 -12.55 15.11
CA GLN A 143 -0.64 -11.35 15.90
C GLN A 143 -1.92 -10.62 15.46
N ALA A 144 -2.09 -10.42 14.14
CA ALA A 144 -3.25 -9.75 13.58
C ALA A 144 -4.55 -10.52 13.83
N ASN A 145 -4.51 -11.86 13.72
CA ASN A 145 -5.66 -12.71 14.03
C ASN A 145 -6.05 -12.62 15.51
N LEU A 146 -5.06 -12.62 16.40
CA LEU A 146 -5.29 -12.45 17.83
C LEU A 146 -5.90 -11.08 18.14
N LEU A 147 -5.37 -10.02 17.52
CA LEU A 147 -5.91 -8.66 17.67
C LEU A 147 -7.34 -8.57 17.14
N THR A 148 -7.63 -9.19 15.99
CA THR A 148 -8.99 -9.28 15.43
C THR A 148 -9.95 -9.96 16.39
N ASN A 149 -9.55 -11.11 16.98
CA ASN A 149 -10.37 -11.83 17.96
C ASN A 149 -10.71 -11.00 19.20
N TYR A 150 -9.84 -10.08 19.57
CA TYR A 150 -10.08 -9.18 20.69
C TYR A 150 -10.92 -7.97 20.29
N LEU A 151 -10.50 -7.23 19.26
CA LEU A 151 -11.13 -5.97 18.88
C LEU A 151 -12.53 -6.14 18.30
N SER A 152 -12.82 -7.27 17.64
CA SER A 152 -14.18 -7.54 17.12
C SER A 152 -15.26 -7.65 18.21
N LYS A 153 -14.85 -7.76 19.49
CA LYS A 153 -15.77 -7.79 20.64
C LYS A 153 -16.13 -6.39 21.14
N LEU A 154 -15.43 -5.35 20.67
CA LEU A 154 -15.68 -3.98 21.09
C LEU A 154 -16.71 -3.31 20.16
N PRO A 155 -17.80 -2.74 20.70
CA PRO A 155 -18.81 -2.08 19.87
C PRO A 155 -18.22 -0.95 19.05
N GLY A 156 -18.67 -0.83 17.81
CA GLY A 156 -18.22 0.25 16.92
C GLY A 156 -16.85 0.04 16.28
N ILE A 157 -16.15 -1.05 16.56
CA ILE A 157 -14.91 -1.42 15.85
C ILE A 157 -15.25 -2.37 14.68
N ILE A 158 -14.76 -2.02 13.51
CA ILE A 158 -14.78 -2.87 12.33
C ILE A 158 -13.34 -3.27 12.03
N THR A 159 -13.03 -4.55 12.21
CA THR A 159 -11.70 -5.13 11.99
C THR A 159 -11.43 -5.41 10.50
N PRO A 160 -10.17 -5.58 10.07
CA PRO A 160 -9.85 -5.94 8.70
C PRO A 160 -10.54 -7.25 8.27
N VAL A 161 -11.06 -7.27 7.04
CA VAL A 161 -11.68 -8.44 6.44
C VAL A 161 -10.74 -9.05 5.41
N VAL A 162 -10.43 -10.34 5.58
CA VAL A 162 -9.69 -11.09 4.56
C VAL A 162 -10.68 -11.61 3.54
N ARG A 163 -10.54 -11.17 2.28
CA ARG A 163 -11.44 -11.56 1.20
C ARG A 163 -11.24 -13.04 0.82
N LYS A 164 -12.30 -13.64 0.30
CA LYS A 164 -12.25 -15.01 -0.22
C LYS A 164 -11.09 -15.16 -1.22
N ASN A 165 -10.37 -16.25 -1.12
CA ASN A 165 -9.19 -16.57 -1.93
C ASN A 165 -7.99 -15.61 -1.77
N CYS A 166 -8.02 -14.67 -0.81
CA CYS A 166 -6.87 -13.82 -0.50
C CYS A 166 -6.19 -14.28 0.79
N SER A 167 -4.89 -14.01 0.89
CA SER A 167 -4.22 -13.90 2.18
C SER A 167 -3.93 -12.42 2.48
N HIS A 168 -3.84 -12.08 3.75
CA HIS A 168 -3.48 -10.73 4.21
C HIS A 168 -2.21 -10.83 5.05
N VAL A 169 -1.20 -10.05 4.73
CA VAL A 169 0.09 -10.06 5.44
C VAL A 169 0.25 -8.91 6.44
N TYR A 170 -0.78 -8.09 6.55
CA TYR A 170 -0.94 -7.05 7.58
C TYR A 170 0.28 -6.10 7.69
N TYR A 171 0.67 -5.50 6.57
CA TYR A 171 1.59 -4.37 6.60
C TYR A 171 1.06 -3.27 7.52
N VAL A 172 -0.22 -2.97 7.37
CA VAL A 172 -1.02 -2.15 8.28
C VAL A 172 -2.22 -2.97 8.74
N TYR A 173 -2.53 -2.94 10.02
CA TYR A 173 -3.78 -3.43 10.56
C TYR A 173 -4.79 -2.27 10.57
N ALA A 174 -5.72 -2.29 9.63
CA ALA A 174 -6.66 -1.19 9.40
C ALA A 174 -7.94 -1.39 10.21
N ILE A 175 -8.20 -0.50 11.14
CA ILE A 175 -9.43 -0.45 11.96
C ILE A 175 -10.34 0.62 11.39
N LYS A 176 -11.61 0.32 11.20
CA LYS A 176 -12.61 1.31 10.86
C LYS A 176 -13.56 1.55 12.03
N LEU A 177 -13.82 2.82 12.36
CA LEU A 177 -14.78 3.20 13.39
C LEU A 177 -16.19 3.33 12.80
N ASN A 178 -17.17 2.76 13.48
CA ASN A 178 -18.59 2.93 13.17
C ASN A 178 -19.19 4.06 14.03
N PHE A 179 -19.44 5.21 13.44
CA PHE A 179 -19.98 6.40 14.12
C PHE A 179 -21.50 6.35 14.42
N GLU A 180 -22.20 5.32 14.01
CA GLU A 180 -23.54 5.06 14.52
C GLU A 180 -23.49 4.64 16.00
N ILE A 181 -22.40 3.96 16.40
CA ILE A 181 -22.14 3.49 17.77
C ILE A 181 -21.23 4.45 18.51
N ILE A 182 -20.08 4.82 17.91
CA ILE A 182 -19.08 5.67 18.51
C ILE A 182 -19.44 7.13 18.25
N LYS A 183 -19.69 7.90 19.32
CA LYS A 183 -20.08 9.32 19.24
C LYS A 183 -18.92 10.30 19.40
N PHE A 184 -17.70 9.82 19.40
CA PHE A 184 -16.47 10.61 19.55
C PHE A 184 -15.72 10.70 18.23
N LYS A 185 -15.02 11.81 18.00
CA LYS A 185 -14.13 11.97 16.82
C LYS A 185 -12.96 10.98 16.90
N ARG A 186 -12.51 10.50 15.75
CA ARG A 186 -11.36 9.60 15.63
C ARG A 186 -10.12 10.13 16.35
N GLU A 187 -9.82 11.42 16.17
CA GLU A 187 -8.65 12.08 16.75
C GLU A 187 -8.66 11.99 18.27
N PHE A 188 -9.82 12.16 18.89
CA PHE A 188 -9.97 12.03 20.33
C PHE A 188 -9.77 10.58 20.80
N ILE A 189 -10.27 9.62 20.06
CA ILE A 189 -10.04 8.18 20.37
C ILE A 189 -8.56 7.84 20.23
N LEU A 190 -7.89 8.33 19.16
CA LEU A 190 -6.46 8.14 18.97
C LEU A 190 -5.65 8.72 20.13
N GLU A 191 -5.95 9.95 20.54
CA GLU A 191 -5.30 10.60 21.68
C GLU A 191 -5.43 9.76 22.96
N LYS A 192 -6.62 9.27 23.27
CA LYS A 192 -6.86 8.40 24.43
C LYS A 192 -6.08 7.09 24.34
N LEU A 193 -6.06 6.43 23.17
CA LEU A 193 -5.31 5.18 22.99
C LEU A 193 -3.80 5.40 23.11
N VAL A 194 -3.28 6.50 22.58
CA VAL A 194 -1.86 6.87 22.71
C VAL A 194 -1.51 7.15 24.17
N SER A 195 -2.38 7.84 24.91
CA SER A 195 -2.17 8.10 26.34
C SER A 195 -2.21 6.82 27.20
N GLU A 196 -2.89 5.77 26.73
CA GLU A 196 -2.84 4.43 27.33
C GLU A 196 -1.64 3.60 26.83
N GLY A 197 -0.69 4.20 26.10
CA GLY A 197 0.56 3.58 25.69
C GLY A 197 0.50 2.80 24.35
N VAL A 198 -0.57 2.90 23.58
CA VAL A 198 -0.65 2.23 22.27
C VAL A 198 0.10 3.08 21.23
N GLN A 199 1.29 2.64 20.87
CA GLN A 199 2.11 3.26 19.83
C GLN A 199 1.74 2.75 18.43
N GLY A 200 2.14 3.50 17.38
CA GLY A 200 1.97 3.10 15.98
C GLY A 200 0.56 3.25 15.44
N LEU A 201 -0.32 3.95 16.16
CA LEU A 201 -1.64 4.32 15.67
C LEU A 201 -1.61 5.66 14.94
N SER A 202 -2.32 5.74 13.82
CA SER A 202 -2.50 6.98 13.04
C SER A 202 -3.86 7.02 12.35
N GLY A 203 -4.21 8.18 11.76
CA GLY A 203 -5.40 8.33 10.93
C GLY A 203 -5.28 7.70 9.53
N GLY A 204 -4.19 6.98 9.27
CA GLY A 204 -3.91 6.39 7.97
C GLY A 204 -3.29 7.36 6.96
N TYR A 205 -3.43 7.04 5.69
CA TYR A 205 -2.86 7.85 4.61
C TYR A 205 -3.79 8.99 4.22
N THR A 206 -3.19 10.15 4.01
CA THR A 206 -3.91 11.34 3.51
C THR A 206 -4.41 11.10 2.08
N ASN A 207 -5.62 11.55 1.79
CA ASN A 207 -6.13 11.58 0.44
C ASN A 207 -5.25 12.48 -0.43
N LEU A 208 -4.60 11.91 -1.44
CA LEU A 208 -3.64 12.61 -2.30
C LEU A 208 -4.23 13.87 -2.94
N SER A 209 -5.53 13.87 -3.28
CA SER A 209 -6.20 15.05 -3.86
C SER A 209 -6.25 16.24 -2.89
N ASP A 210 -6.06 16.00 -1.59
CA ASP A 210 -6.04 17.05 -0.56
C ASP A 210 -4.67 17.68 -0.33
N LEU A 211 -3.62 17.08 -0.87
CA LEU A 211 -2.28 17.63 -0.77
C LEU A 211 -2.18 18.99 -1.50
N ASN A 212 -1.48 19.94 -0.87
CA ASN A 212 -1.25 21.28 -1.45
C ASN A 212 -0.60 21.23 -2.83
N PHE A 213 0.26 20.22 -3.05
CA PHE A 213 0.88 19.94 -4.34
C PHE A 213 -0.17 19.85 -5.46
N PHE A 214 -1.23 19.08 -5.28
CA PHE A 214 -2.29 18.92 -6.26
C PHE A 214 -3.28 20.11 -6.25
N LYS A 215 -3.69 20.57 -5.07
CA LYS A 215 -4.66 21.68 -4.95
C LYS A 215 -4.13 22.99 -5.56
N LYS A 216 -2.90 23.33 -5.23
CA LYS A 216 -2.24 24.55 -5.70
C LYS A 216 -1.51 24.39 -7.02
N LYS A 217 -1.41 23.14 -7.53
CA LYS A 217 -0.66 22.81 -8.75
C LYS A 217 0.78 23.36 -8.73
N ILE A 218 1.46 23.17 -7.62
CA ILE A 218 2.83 23.64 -7.40
C ILE A 218 3.76 22.42 -7.38
N ALA A 219 4.59 22.26 -8.43
CA ALA A 219 5.61 21.22 -8.48
C ALA A 219 6.98 21.86 -8.79
N TYR A 220 7.11 22.47 -9.96
CA TYR A 220 8.37 23.05 -10.41
C TYR A 220 8.17 24.53 -10.81
N GLY A 221 8.90 25.42 -10.13
CA GLY A 221 8.85 26.84 -10.41
C GLY A 221 7.49 27.51 -10.15
N LYS A 222 7.31 28.71 -10.73
CA LYS A 222 6.14 29.58 -10.43
C LYS A 222 4.96 29.44 -11.40
N LYS A 223 5.13 28.72 -12.54
CA LYS A 223 4.15 28.69 -13.64
C LYS A 223 3.28 27.43 -13.65
N SER A 224 3.02 26.80 -12.50
CA SER A 224 2.21 25.57 -12.39
C SER A 224 2.66 24.43 -13.33
N PHE A 225 3.94 24.31 -13.63
CA PHE A 225 4.47 23.16 -14.37
C PHE A 225 4.44 21.91 -13.46
N PRO A 226 4.01 20.72 -13.92
CA PRO A 226 3.68 20.37 -15.31
C PRO A 226 2.20 20.59 -15.73
N TRP A 227 1.33 21.03 -14.83
CA TRP A 227 -0.11 21.20 -15.15
C TRP A 227 -0.36 22.22 -16.26
N SER A 228 0.50 23.24 -16.36
CA SER A 228 0.45 24.26 -17.42
C SER A 228 0.59 23.70 -18.84
N LEU A 229 1.13 22.48 -19.00
CA LEU A 229 1.20 21.79 -20.29
C LEU A 229 -0.18 21.30 -20.77
N ASN A 230 -1.17 21.27 -19.89
CA ASN A 230 -2.50 20.79 -20.25
C ASN A 230 -3.47 21.97 -20.36
N LYS A 231 -4.07 22.13 -21.55
CA LYS A 231 -5.08 23.18 -21.80
C LYS A 231 -6.36 23.00 -20.98
N LYS A 232 -6.64 21.79 -20.50
CA LYS A 232 -7.77 21.51 -19.61
C LYS A 232 -7.37 21.74 -18.17
N ASN A 233 -8.06 22.66 -17.51
CA ASN A 233 -7.89 22.89 -16.08
C ASN A 233 -8.52 21.72 -15.30
N TYR A 234 -7.74 20.75 -14.88
CA TYR A 234 -8.21 19.67 -14.01
C TYR A 234 -8.20 20.14 -12.56
N GLU A 235 -9.34 20.04 -11.91
CA GLU A 235 -9.44 20.18 -10.48
C GLU A 235 -9.41 18.79 -9.83
N TYR A 236 -8.54 18.63 -8.85
CA TYR A 236 -8.49 17.43 -8.01
C TYR A 236 -9.39 17.69 -6.80
N LEU A 237 -10.59 17.12 -6.82
CA LEU A 237 -11.58 17.36 -5.78
C LEU A 237 -11.75 16.10 -4.92
N SER A 238 -11.45 16.22 -3.64
CA SER A 238 -11.64 15.13 -2.67
C SER A 238 -13.09 14.65 -2.60
N ARG A 239 -14.05 15.56 -2.80
CA ARG A 239 -15.49 15.24 -2.82
C ARG A 239 -15.89 14.18 -3.87
N ASP A 240 -15.08 14.01 -4.93
CA ASP A 240 -15.31 12.98 -5.94
C ASP A 240 -14.83 11.60 -5.48
N LEU A 241 -14.10 11.54 -4.37
CA LEU A 241 -13.51 10.34 -3.77
C LEU A 241 -14.13 10.07 -2.39
N LYS A 242 -15.47 9.99 -2.33
CA LYS A 242 -16.25 9.91 -1.09
C LYS A 242 -15.76 8.87 -0.09
N VAL A 243 -15.42 7.66 -0.56
CA VAL A 243 -14.92 6.59 0.31
C VAL A 243 -13.53 6.94 0.86
N CYS A 244 -12.65 7.45 0.01
CA CYS A 244 -11.31 7.87 0.43
C CYS A 244 -11.37 9.01 1.45
N GLU A 245 -12.23 10.00 1.21
CA GLU A 245 -12.45 11.12 2.12
C GLU A 245 -13.02 10.68 3.47
N GLU A 246 -13.98 9.76 3.47
CA GLU A 246 -14.56 9.21 4.70
C GLU A 246 -13.51 8.46 5.52
N LEU A 247 -12.69 7.62 4.88
CA LEU A 247 -11.62 6.90 5.54
C LEU A 247 -10.54 7.84 6.07
N ASP A 248 -10.02 8.76 5.25
CA ASP A 248 -8.95 9.69 5.61
C ASP A 248 -9.36 10.62 6.74
N LYS A 249 -10.53 11.28 6.60
CA LYS A 249 -10.93 12.35 7.54
C LYS A 249 -11.70 11.87 8.76
N LYS A 250 -12.24 10.62 8.73
CA LYS A 250 -13.19 10.23 9.78
C LYS A 250 -12.89 8.89 10.43
N SER A 251 -12.90 7.79 9.65
CA SER A 251 -13.13 6.50 10.26
C SER A 251 -11.94 5.57 10.34
N LEU A 252 -10.90 5.78 9.54
CA LEU A 252 -9.77 4.87 9.50
C LEU A 252 -8.79 5.15 10.64
N ILE A 253 -8.47 4.10 11.40
CA ILE A 253 -7.30 4.03 12.28
C ILE A 253 -6.37 2.97 11.70
N SER A 254 -5.14 3.35 11.42
CA SER A 254 -4.06 2.48 10.95
C SER A 254 -3.17 2.12 12.12
N PHE A 255 -2.90 0.84 12.30
CA PHE A 255 -1.87 0.35 13.20
C PHE A 255 -0.73 -0.24 12.38
N GLU A 256 0.44 0.38 12.47
CA GLU A 256 1.62 0.04 11.65
C GLU A 256 2.36 -1.17 12.20
N MET A 257 1.77 -2.36 12.08
CA MET A 257 2.30 -3.58 12.69
C MET A 257 3.71 -3.96 12.23
N CYS A 258 4.13 -3.55 11.04
CA CYS A 258 5.46 -3.88 10.53
C CYS A 258 6.60 -3.18 11.28
N LEU A 259 6.34 -2.04 11.91
CA LEU A 259 7.35 -1.28 12.66
C LEU A 259 7.73 -1.90 14.01
N PHE A 260 6.97 -2.90 14.49
CA PHE A 260 7.13 -3.42 15.84
C PHE A 260 7.36 -4.93 15.83
N ASP A 261 8.31 -5.42 16.64
CA ASP A 261 8.46 -6.84 16.95
C ASP A 261 7.55 -7.22 18.12
N LEU A 262 6.25 -7.30 17.83
CA LEU A 262 5.22 -7.60 18.82
C LEU A 262 5.24 -9.07 19.22
N LYS A 263 4.92 -9.32 20.49
CA LYS A 263 4.62 -10.65 21.02
C LYS A 263 3.11 -10.72 21.34
N HIS A 264 2.60 -11.92 21.57
CA HIS A 264 1.19 -12.10 21.95
C HIS A 264 0.81 -11.36 23.25
N LYS A 265 1.79 -11.14 24.15
CA LYS A 265 1.60 -10.32 25.36
C LYS A 265 1.29 -8.86 25.00
N ASP A 266 2.00 -8.33 24.00
CA ASP A 266 1.82 -6.93 23.59
C ASP A 266 0.46 -6.74 22.93
N ILE A 267 0.01 -7.70 22.11
CA ILE A 267 -1.35 -7.69 21.55
C ILE A 267 -2.42 -7.69 22.65
N ARG A 268 -2.21 -8.48 23.73
CA ARG A 268 -3.13 -8.44 24.88
C ARG A 268 -3.13 -7.10 25.60
N ASN A 269 -1.96 -6.47 25.73
CA ASN A 269 -1.85 -5.13 26.34
C ASN A 269 -2.53 -4.06 25.48
N ILE A 270 -2.35 -4.08 24.16
CA ILE A 270 -3.07 -3.23 23.22
C ILE A 270 -4.59 -3.38 23.41
N PHE A 271 -5.08 -4.62 23.47
CA PHE A 271 -6.50 -4.86 23.72
C PHE A 271 -6.98 -4.31 25.05
N LYS A 272 -6.19 -4.46 26.13
CA LYS A 272 -6.53 -3.89 27.44
C LYS A 272 -6.68 -2.37 27.38
N ALA A 273 -5.77 -1.68 26.66
CA ALA A 273 -5.86 -0.24 26.44
C ALA A 273 -7.13 0.15 25.68
N PHE A 274 -7.44 -0.56 24.58
CA PHE A 274 -8.71 -0.35 23.87
C PHE A 274 -9.92 -0.55 24.79
N LYS A 275 -9.96 -1.65 25.56
CA LYS A 275 -11.05 -1.95 26.47
C LYS A 275 -11.21 -0.87 27.53
N LYS A 276 -10.11 -0.37 28.11
CA LYS A 276 -10.13 0.72 29.09
C LYS A 276 -10.70 1.99 28.49
N VAL A 277 -10.18 2.43 27.32
CA VAL A 277 -10.70 3.62 26.65
C VAL A 277 -12.20 3.48 26.33
N TRP A 278 -12.66 2.30 25.86
CA TRP A 278 -14.08 2.05 25.60
C TRP A 278 -14.94 2.14 26.85
N SER A 279 -14.43 1.65 27.99
CA SER A 279 -15.10 1.78 29.30
C SER A 279 -15.13 3.23 29.76
N ASP A 280 -14.00 3.95 29.73
CA ASP A 280 -13.90 5.34 30.17
C ASP A 280 -14.82 6.27 29.35
N LEU A 281 -15.02 5.96 28.07
CA LEU A 281 -15.92 6.68 27.17
C LEU A 281 -17.39 6.18 27.26
N LYS A 282 -17.69 5.21 28.12
CA LYS A 282 -19.03 4.61 28.27
C LYS A 282 -19.60 4.08 26.95
N ILE A 283 -18.74 3.47 26.13
CA ILE A 283 -19.14 2.76 24.90
C ILE A 283 -19.49 1.31 25.23
N ILE A 284 -18.87 0.76 26.31
CA ILE A 284 -19.19 -0.54 26.95
C ILE A 284 -19.45 -0.34 28.42
#